data_b86b0e485869236f245b0c34a1f04140
#
_entry.id   b86b0e485869236f245b0c34a1f04140
#
_cell.length_a   1.000
_cell.length_b   1.000
_cell.length_c   1.000
_cell.angle_alpha   90.00
_cell.angle_beta   90.00
_cell.angle_gamma   90.00
#
_symmetry.space_group_name_H-M   'P 1'
#
loop_
_entity.id
_entity.type
_entity.pdbx_description
1 polymer ?
#
loop_
_entity_poly.entity_id
_entity_poly.type
_entity_poly.pdbx_seq_one_letter_code
_entity_poly.pdbx_strand_id
1 'polypeptide(L)'
;MEELKLLGTFGLKTKRELWKARTELSRVRNQARSLLALTQDVRDKEEPILLNSLSRIGLVQQSATLDDVLNLEIDDLLSRRLQTIIMKKFYFKTPYQARQAISHGHVLIGDRIVNIPSYVVKVDEEDKVKLTPESIFNKILSKPESDLGSPETENIEIKEVGTEEKIPTGENLLQKRSHLQNNYQLSLSSYVRLGEVRRCVL
;
A
#
# COMPACT_ATOMS: atom_id res chain seq x y z
N MET A 1 10.24 11.74 7.81
CA MET A 1 9.04 12.36 7.19
C MET A 1 8.79 11.86 5.76
N GLU A 2 9.82 11.70 4.94
CA GLU A 2 9.71 11.28 3.52
C GLU A 2 9.04 9.92 3.31
N GLU A 3 9.37 8.92 4.13
CA GLU A 3 8.77 7.59 4.03
C GLU A 3 7.24 7.60 4.16
N LEU A 4 6.69 8.47 5.01
CA LEU A 4 5.24 8.58 5.19
C LEU A 4 4.56 9.22 3.97
N LYS A 5 5.24 10.18 3.32
CA LYS A 5 4.76 10.77 2.07
C LYS A 5 4.68 9.70 0.98
N LEU A 6 5.75 8.92 0.79
CA LEU A 6 5.79 7.82 -0.19
C LEU A 6 4.70 6.77 0.08
N LEU A 7 4.45 6.42 1.36
CA LEU A 7 3.37 5.50 1.73
C LEU A 7 2.00 6.03 1.28
N GLY A 8 1.75 7.33 1.49
CA GLY A 8 0.50 7.98 1.08
C GLY A 8 0.37 8.09 -0.44
N THR A 9 1.40 8.56 -1.12
CA THR A 9 1.41 8.79 -2.58
C THR A 9 1.18 7.49 -3.36
N PHE A 10 1.88 6.43 -3.00
CA PHE A 10 1.79 5.13 -3.69
C PHE A 10 0.77 4.17 -3.03
N GLY A 11 0.08 4.58 -1.97
CA GLY A 11 -0.93 3.77 -1.29
C GLY A 11 -0.39 2.45 -0.74
N LEU A 12 0.80 2.47 -0.17
CA LEU A 12 1.41 1.31 0.44
C LEU A 12 0.74 1.00 1.77
N LYS A 13 0.45 -0.27 2.06
CA LYS A 13 -0.20 -0.67 3.30
C LYS A 13 0.78 -0.68 4.48
N THR A 14 2.04 -1.04 4.23
CA THR A 14 3.06 -1.21 5.27
C THR A 14 4.41 -0.66 4.84
N LYS A 15 5.21 -0.22 5.80
CA LYS A 15 6.62 0.17 5.56
C LYS A 15 7.46 -0.98 4.99
N ARG A 16 7.08 -2.23 5.23
CA ARG A 16 7.77 -3.41 4.65
C ARG A 16 7.73 -3.41 3.12
N GLU A 17 6.65 -2.94 2.51
CA GLU A 17 6.57 -2.83 1.04
C GLU A 17 7.60 -1.82 0.52
N LEU A 18 7.75 -0.68 1.20
CA LEU A 18 8.76 0.33 0.89
C LEU A 18 10.19 -0.20 1.07
N TRP A 19 10.44 -0.91 2.17
CA TRP A 19 11.77 -1.49 2.42
C TRP A 19 12.14 -2.56 1.39
N LYS A 20 11.19 -3.37 0.94
CA LYS A 20 11.42 -4.32 -0.16
C LYS A 20 11.81 -3.59 -1.44
N ALA A 21 11.12 -2.51 -1.80
CA ALA A 21 11.46 -1.70 -2.96
C ALA A 21 12.87 -1.09 -2.84
N ARG A 22 13.21 -0.55 -1.65
CA ARG A 22 14.55 -0.03 -1.37
C ARG A 22 15.64 -1.10 -1.49
N THR A 23 15.37 -2.31 -0.99
CA THR A 23 16.31 -3.44 -1.08
C THR A 23 16.52 -3.87 -2.53
N GLU A 24 15.46 -3.93 -3.32
CA GLU A 24 15.54 -4.30 -4.73
C GLU A 24 16.32 -3.24 -5.54
N LEU A 25 16.06 -1.96 -5.29
CA LEU A 25 16.83 -0.87 -5.90
C LEU A 25 18.31 -0.93 -5.50
N SER A 26 18.60 -1.18 -4.23
CA SER A 26 19.98 -1.35 -3.75
C SER A 26 20.68 -2.52 -4.44
N ARG A 27 19.96 -3.63 -4.66
CA ARG A 27 20.47 -4.79 -5.40
C ARG A 27 20.83 -4.43 -6.84
N VAL A 28 19.93 -3.76 -7.55
CA VAL A 28 20.16 -3.32 -8.94
C VAL A 28 21.37 -2.38 -9.04
N ARG A 29 21.44 -1.37 -8.15
CA ARG A 29 22.58 -0.46 -8.10
C ARG A 29 23.91 -1.17 -7.75
N ASN A 30 23.87 -2.19 -6.88
CA ASN A 30 25.07 -2.97 -6.56
C ASN A 30 25.53 -3.79 -7.76
N GLN A 31 24.62 -4.37 -8.54
CA GLN A 31 24.95 -5.05 -9.79
C GLN A 31 25.59 -4.08 -10.79
N ALA A 32 25.02 -2.88 -10.99
CA ALA A 32 25.61 -1.88 -11.87
C ALA A 32 27.03 -1.48 -11.41
N ARG A 33 27.24 -1.25 -10.11
CA ARG A 33 28.57 -0.93 -9.56
C ARG A 33 29.57 -2.06 -9.73
N SER A 34 29.15 -3.31 -9.56
CA SER A 34 30.03 -4.46 -9.79
C SER A 34 30.46 -4.55 -11.26
N LEU A 35 29.55 -4.27 -12.20
CA LEU A 35 29.87 -4.25 -13.63
C LEU A 35 30.86 -3.13 -14.00
N LEU A 36 30.73 -1.96 -13.38
CA LEU A 36 31.68 -0.86 -13.58
C LEU A 36 33.11 -1.20 -13.11
N ALA A 37 33.25 -2.08 -12.12
CA ALA A 37 34.54 -2.52 -11.59
C ALA A 37 35.20 -3.63 -12.42
N LEU A 38 34.46 -4.29 -13.34
CA LEU A 38 34.99 -5.36 -14.17
C LEU A 38 35.79 -4.84 -15.38
N THR A 39 36.59 -5.74 -15.98
CA THR A 39 37.29 -5.46 -17.23
C THR A 39 36.31 -5.22 -18.38
N GLN A 40 36.74 -4.45 -19.37
CA GLN A 40 35.88 -4.04 -20.49
C GLN A 40 35.27 -5.24 -21.23
N ASP A 41 36.05 -6.28 -21.49
CA ASP A 41 35.62 -7.47 -22.21
C ASP A 41 34.43 -8.20 -21.54
N VAL A 42 34.40 -8.19 -20.21
CA VAL A 42 33.31 -8.80 -19.43
C VAL A 42 32.12 -7.86 -19.32
N ARG A 43 32.39 -6.55 -19.17
CA ARG A 43 31.35 -5.52 -19.12
C ARG A 43 30.50 -5.54 -20.37
N ASP A 44 31.12 -5.55 -21.56
CA ASP A 44 30.41 -5.52 -22.85
C ASP A 44 29.47 -6.73 -23.06
N LYS A 45 29.70 -7.82 -22.32
CA LYS A 45 28.84 -9.00 -22.35
C LYS A 45 27.69 -8.95 -21.34
N GLU A 46 27.94 -8.45 -20.14
CA GLU A 46 26.99 -8.50 -19.03
C GLU A 46 26.12 -7.23 -18.92
N GLU A 47 26.66 -6.07 -19.31
CA GLU A 47 25.93 -4.81 -19.30
C GLU A 47 24.61 -4.86 -20.10
N PRO A 48 24.58 -5.36 -21.35
CA PRO A 48 23.34 -5.41 -22.12
C PRO A 48 22.30 -6.35 -21.50
N ILE A 49 22.71 -7.38 -20.77
CA ILE A 49 21.79 -8.30 -20.09
C ILE A 49 21.06 -7.57 -18.96
N LEU A 50 21.79 -6.80 -18.15
CA LEU A 50 21.20 -5.99 -17.09
C LEU A 50 20.28 -4.91 -17.66
N LEU A 51 20.74 -4.13 -18.63
CA LEU A 51 19.99 -3.06 -19.26
C LEU A 51 18.71 -3.56 -19.93
N ASN A 52 18.78 -4.68 -20.66
CA ASN A 52 17.60 -5.31 -21.27
C ASN A 52 16.57 -5.78 -20.21
N SER A 53 17.02 -6.28 -19.07
CA SER A 53 16.12 -6.69 -17.99
C SER A 53 15.39 -5.50 -17.38
N LEU A 54 16.08 -4.36 -17.18
CA LEU A 54 15.52 -3.14 -16.63
C LEU A 54 14.64 -2.40 -17.64
N SER A 55 14.98 -2.40 -18.94
CA SER A 55 14.17 -1.81 -19.99
C SER A 55 12.85 -2.56 -20.19
N ARG A 56 12.84 -3.89 -20.06
CA ARG A 56 11.60 -4.68 -20.09
C ARG A 56 10.63 -4.32 -18.96
N ILE A 57 11.15 -3.94 -17.81
CA ILE A 57 10.35 -3.45 -16.69
C ILE A 57 9.92 -1.98 -16.93
N GLY A 58 10.65 -1.26 -17.78
CA GLY A 58 10.41 0.15 -18.07
C GLY A 58 10.99 1.09 -17.02
N LEU A 59 12.04 0.68 -16.32
CA LEU A 59 12.78 1.52 -15.40
C LEU A 59 13.79 2.41 -16.13
N VAL A 60 14.34 1.90 -17.23
CA VAL A 60 15.38 2.55 -18.01
C VAL A 60 15.03 2.48 -19.49
N GLN A 61 15.46 3.43 -20.29
CA GLN A 61 15.29 3.41 -21.75
C GLN A 61 16.26 2.41 -22.39
N GLN A 62 15.98 2.00 -23.63
CA GLN A 62 16.84 1.04 -24.36
C GLN A 62 18.25 1.57 -24.66
N SER A 63 18.41 2.89 -24.73
CA SER A 63 19.70 3.56 -24.99
C SER A 63 20.40 4.03 -23.71
N ALA A 64 19.96 3.58 -22.55
CA ALA A 64 20.48 4.01 -21.26
C ALA A 64 21.84 3.39 -20.95
N THR A 65 22.60 4.06 -20.09
CA THR A 65 23.91 3.65 -19.60
C THR A 65 23.84 3.11 -18.17
N LEU A 66 24.92 2.52 -17.66
CA LEU A 66 25.03 2.09 -16.27
C LEU A 66 24.88 3.25 -15.28
N ASP A 67 25.27 4.46 -15.68
CA ASP A 67 25.12 5.66 -14.84
C ASP A 67 23.65 6.02 -14.62
N ASP A 68 22.79 5.82 -15.64
CA ASP A 68 21.35 6.03 -15.50
C ASP A 68 20.76 5.03 -14.49
N VAL A 69 21.26 3.81 -14.46
CA VAL A 69 20.85 2.80 -13.47
C VAL A 69 21.22 3.22 -12.04
N LEU A 70 22.35 3.88 -11.86
CA LEU A 70 22.77 4.39 -10.55
C LEU A 70 21.91 5.56 -10.06
N ASN A 71 21.36 6.34 -10.99
CA ASN A 71 20.49 7.50 -10.70
C ASN A 71 19.03 7.12 -10.43
N LEU A 72 18.61 5.85 -10.68
CA LEU A 72 17.24 5.40 -10.43
C LEU A 72 16.81 5.68 -8.98
N GLU A 73 15.62 6.23 -8.79
CA GLU A 73 15.03 6.48 -7.49
C GLU A 73 14.00 5.40 -7.10
N ILE A 74 13.56 5.44 -5.85
CA ILE A 74 12.54 4.49 -5.34
C ILE A 74 11.20 4.74 -6.01
N ASP A 75 10.93 5.98 -6.34
CA ASP A 75 9.69 6.43 -6.98
C ASP A 75 9.52 5.82 -8.36
N ASP A 76 10.61 5.65 -9.12
CA ASP A 76 10.61 5.00 -10.43
C ASP A 76 10.16 3.54 -10.30
N LEU A 77 10.71 2.82 -9.32
CA LEU A 77 10.36 1.43 -9.09
C LEU A 77 8.92 1.28 -8.58
N LEU A 78 8.45 2.17 -7.70
CA LEU A 78 7.08 2.17 -7.20
C LEU A 78 6.08 2.59 -8.29
N SER A 79 6.48 3.41 -9.25
CA SER A 79 5.63 3.81 -10.37
C SER A 79 5.31 2.67 -11.31
N ARG A 80 6.17 1.64 -11.40
CA ARG A 80 5.98 0.44 -12.24
C ARG A 80 5.13 -0.65 -11.59
N ARG A 81 4.64 -0.44 -10.36
CA ARG A 81 3.72 -1.37 -9.70
C ARG A 81 2.33 -1.31 -10.34
N LEU A 82 1.68 -2.46 -10.43
CA LEU A 82 0.34 -2.60 -10.98
C LEU A 82 -0.66 -1.61 -10.34
N GLN A 83 -0.58 -1.43 -9.02
CA GLN A 83 -1.43 -0.48 -8.30
C GLN A 83 -1.29 0.95 -8.82
N THR A 84 -0.07 1.40 -9.07
CA THR A 84 0.21 2.76 -9.55
C THR A 84 -0.19 2.93 -11.01
N ILE A 85 0.09 1.93 -11.85
CA ILE A 85 -0.29 1.96 -13.27
C ILE A 85 -1.80 2.00 -13.43
N ILE A 86 -2.54 1.17 -12.68
CA ILE A 86 -4.01 1.18 -12.70
C ILE A 86 -4.58 2.50 -12.22
N MET A 87 -4.02 3.06 -11.15
CA MET A 87 -4.44 4.37 -10.66
C MET A 87 -4.32 5.44 -11.76
N LYS A 88 -3.20 5.46 -12.49
CA LYS A 88 -2.95 6.41 -13.57
C LYS A 88 -3.81 6.11 -14.81
N LYS A 89 -3.92 4.85 -15.22
CA LYS A 89 -4.61 4.44 -16.45
C LYS A 89 -6.12 4.61 -16.36
N PHE A 90 -6.72 4.32 -15.21
CA PHE A 90 -8.18 4.38 -15.00
C PHE A 90 -8.61 5.55 -14.13
N TYR A 91 -7.74 6.51 -13.84
CA TYR A 91 -8.05 7.73 -13.09
C TYR A 91 -8.74 7.50 -11.74
N PHE A 92 -8.31 6.49 -10.98
CA PHE A 92 -8.84 6.28 -9.64
C PHE A 92 -8.54 7.47 -8.72
N LYS A 93 -9.51 7.89 -7.92
CA LYS A 93 -9.36 9.03 -6.99
C LYS A 93 -8.27 8.82 -5.95
N THR A 94 -8.09 7.59 -5.51
CA THR A 94 -7.08 7.26 -4.49
C THR A 94 -6.33 5.97 -4.83
N PRO A 95 -5.05 5.86 -4.45
CA PRO A 95 -4.27 4.64 -4.67
C PRO A 95 -4.84 3.44 -3.88
N TYR A 96 -5.53 3.67 -2.78
CA TYR A 96 -6.18 2.61 -2.01
C TYR A 96 -7.39 2.03 -2.74
N GLN A 97 -8.13 2.84 -3.48
CA GLN A 97 -9.24 2.37 -4.32
C GLN A 97 -8.71 1.47 -5.45
N ALA A 98 -7.61 1.84 -6.11
CA ALA A 98 -6.93 0.99 -7.09
C ALA A 98 -6.48 -0.33 -6.46
N ARG A 99 -5.92 -0.30 -5.25
CA ARG A 99 -5.54 -1.51 -4.51
C ARG A 99 -6.73 -2.40 -4.21
N GLN A 100 -7.87 -1.84 -3.83
CA GLN A 100 -9.10 -2.58 -3.59
C GLN A 100 -9.57 -3.28 -4.87
N ALA A 101 -9.59 -2.59 -6.00
CA ALA A 101 -9.95 -3.16 -7.30
C ALA A 101 -9.07 -4.37 -7.65
N ILE A 102 -7.75 -4.28 -7.42
CA ILE A 102 -6.83 -5.40 -7.66
C ILE A 102 -7.12 -6.57 -6.72
N SER A 103 -7.22 -6.29 -5.42
CA SER A 103 -7.39 -7.35 -4.40
C SER A 103 -8.70 -8.13 -4.58
N HIS A 104 -9.73 -7.49 -5.12
CA HIS A 104 -11.02 -8.11 -5.44
C HIS A 104 -11.07 -8.77 -6.83
N GLY A 105 -9.94 -8.79 -7.57
CA GLY A 105 -9.86 -9.48 -8.87
C GLY A 105 -10.56 -8.76 -10.02
N HIS A 106 -10.75 -7.44 -9.93
CA HIS A 106 -11.38 -6.64 -11.00
C HIS A 106 -10.38 -6.23 -12.11
N VAL A 107 -9.17 -6.75 -12.07
CA VAL A 107 -8.10 -6.37 -12.99
C VAL A 107 -7.63 -7.58 -13.78
N LEU A 108 -7.54 -7.39 -15.09
CA LEU A 108 -7.04 -8.35 -16.05
C LEU A 108 -5.74 -7.83 -16.69
N ILE A 109 -4.77 -8.71 -16.87
CA ILE A 109 -3.60 -8.48 -17.73
C ILE A 109 -3.66 -9.52 -18.87
N GLY A 110 -4.04 -9.05 -20.05
CA GLY A 110 -4.42 -9.96 -21.14
C GLY A 110 -5.66 -10.77 -20.74
N ASP A 111 -5.50 -12.08 -20.60
CA ASP A 111 -6.57 -13.02 -20.25
C ASP A 111 -6.52 -13.48 -18.77
N ARG A 112 -5.53 -13.01 -18.00
CA ARG A 112 -5.33 -13.42 -16.61
C ARG A 112 -5.81 -12.38 -15.62
N ILE A 113 -6.58 -12.82 -14.60
CA ILE A 113 -6.90 -12.01 -13.43
C ILE A 113 -5.67 -11.92 -12.53
N VAL A 114 -5.29 -10.70 -12.18
CA VAL A 114 -4.17 -10.44 -11.27
C VAL A 114 -4.70 -9.75 -10.01
N ASN A 115 -4.50 -10.39 -8.86
CA ASN A 115 -4.96 -9.91 -7.55
C ASN A 115 -3.81 -9.43 -6.64
N ILE A 116 -2.60 -9.29 -7.17
CA ILE A 116 -1.40 -8.89 -6.43
C ILE A 116 -1.07 -7.41 -6.70
N PRO A 117 -1.29 -6.49 -5.74
CA PRO A 117 -1.02 -5.05 -5.95
C PRO A 117 0.46 -4.71 -6.16
N SER A 118 1.36 -5.53 -5.62
CA SER A 118 2.81 -5.34 -5.74
C SER A 118 3.41 -5.90 -7.02
N TYR A 119 2.61 -6.45 -7.92
CA TYR A 119 3.09 -6.95 -9.21
C TYR A 119 3.75 -5.83 -10.00
N VAL A 120 4.96 -6.07 -10.52
CA VAL A 120 5.68 -5.13 -11.39
C VAL A 120 5.31 -5.44 -12.83
N VAL A 121 4.67 -4.48 -13.47
CA VAL A 121 4.15 -4.64 -14.83
C VAL A 121 5.27 -4.37 -15.83
N LYS A 122 5.45 -5.27 -16.78
CA LYS A 122 6.37 -5.07 -17.92
C LYS A 122 5.76 -4.10 -18.92
N VAL A 123 6.62 -3.47 -19.71
CA VAL A 123 6.19 -2.53 -20.75
C VAL A 123 5.22 -3.22 -21.73
N ASP A 124 5.52 -4.44 -22.15
CA ASP A 124 4.68 -5.24 -23.08
C ASP A 124 3.30 -5.60 -22.53
N GLU A 125 3.15 -5.58 -21.19
CA GLU A 125 1.93 -5.93 -20.48
C GLU A 125 1.07 -4.70 -20.14
N GLU A 126 1.65 -3.50 -20.15
CA GLU A 126 0.98 -2.26 -19.74
C GLU A 126 -0.26 -1.95 -20.59
N ASP A 127 -0.15 -2.16 -21.90
CA ASP A 127 -1.28 -1.95 -22.82
C ASP A 127 -2.39 -2.98 -22.64
N LYS A 128 -2.03 -4.19 -22.18
CA LYS A 128 -2.97 -5.30 -21.96
C LYS A 128 -3.71 -5.23 -20.63
N VAL A 129 -3.40 -4.25 -19.80
CA VAL A 129 -4.11 -4.04 -18.51
C VAL A 129 -5.52 -3.52 -18.79
N LYS A 130 -6.54 -4.28 -18.35
CA LYS A 130 -7.95 -3.97 -18.50
C LYS A 130 -8.71 -4.20 -17.19
N LEU A 131 -9.87 -3.57 -17.04
CA LEU A 131 -10.81 -3.91 -15.97
C LEU A 131 -11.75 -5.01 -16.43
N THR A 132 -12.15 -5.88 -15.53
CA THR A 132 -13.17 -6.91 -15.80
C THR A 132 -14.48 -6.23 -16.20
N PRO A 133 -15.20 -6.71 -17.24
CA PRO A 133 -16.43 -6.06 -17.71
C PRO A 133 -17.53 -6.01 -16.64
N GLU A 134 -17.56 -6.98 -15.75
CA GLU A 134 -18.53 -7.07 -14.64
C GLU A 134 -18.17 -6.17 -13.44
N SER A 135 -17.05 -5.44 -13.53
CA SER A 135 -16.54 -4.64 -12.42
C SER A 135 -17.47 -3.47 -12.10
N ILE A 136 -17.77 -3.30 -10.81
CA ILE A 136 -18.49 -2.14 -10.27
C ILE A 136 -17.76 -0.84 -10.59
N PHE A 137 -16.43 -0.89 -10.68
CA PHE A 137 -15.60 0.26 -10.97
C PHE A 137 -15.83 0.84 -12.37
N ASN A 138 -16.21 0.03 -13.36
CA ASN A 138 -16.59 0.53 -14.68
C ASN A 138 -17.79 1.49 -14.59
N LYS A 139 -18.77 1.18 -13.73
CA LYS A 139 -19.94 2.04 -13.50
C LYS A 139 -19.60 3.31 -12.76
N ILE A 140 -18.63 3.26 -11.83
CA ILE A 140 -18.17 4.42 -11.04
C ILE A 140 -17.35 5.37 -11.90
N LEU A 141 -16.46 4.84 -12.74
CA LEU A 141 -15.59 5.61 -13.62
C LEU A 141 -16.32 6.22 -14.82
N SER A 142 -17.45 5.60 -15.24
CA SER A 142 -18.27 6.12 -16.35
C SER A 142 -19.27 7.19 -15.92
N LYS A 143 -19.48 7.41 -14.61
CA LYS A 143 -20.33 8.51 -14.12
C LYS A 143 -19.58 9.83 -14.27
N PRO A 144 -20.11 10.81 -15.02
CA PRO A 144 -19.55 12.16 -15.03
C PRO A 144 -19.59 12.75 -13.61
N GLU A 145 -18.58 13.57 -13.28
CA GLU A 145 -18.42 14.17 -11.93
C GLU A 145 -19.58 15.10 -11.50
N SER A 146 -20.53 15.39 -12.40
CA SER A 146 -21.69 16.26 -12.14
C SER A 146 -22.67 15.68 -11.13
N ASP A 147 -22.65 14.35 -10.85
CA ASP A 147 -23.60 13.69 -9.93
C ASP A 147 -23.00 13.37 -8.55
N LEU A 148 -21.81 13.82 -8.26
CA LEU A 148 -21.31 13.84 -6.89
C LEU A 148 -21.86 15.10 -6.21
N GLY A 149 -23.17 15.03 -5.89
CA GLY A 149 -23.83 15.99 -5.02
C GLY A 149 -22.91 16.24 -3.81
N SER A 150 -22.61 17.50 -3.56
CA SER A 150 -22.14 17.99 -2.28
C SER A 150 -22.90 17.20 -1.20
N PRO A 151 -22.25 16.77 -0.11
CA PRO A 151 -22.99 16.21 1.00
C PRO A 151 -24.03 17.26 1.38
N GLU A 152 -25.29 16.94 1.09
CA GLU A 152 -26.41 17.67 1.66
C GLU A 152 -26.15 17.59 3.16
N THR A 153 -25.73 18.71 3.71
CA THR A 153 -25.88 18.95 5.13
C THR A 153 -27.37 18.91 5.36
N GLU A 154 -27.89 17.71 5.68
CA GLU A 154 -29.19 17.63 6.33
C GLU A 154 -29.08 18.53 7.56
N ASN A 155 -29.72 19.69 7.45
CA ASN A 155 -30.01 20.53 8.58
C ASN A 155 -30.90 19.69 9.50
N ILE A 156 -30.29 18.98 10.40
CA ILE A 156 -30.97 18.42 11.57
C ILE A 156 -31.36 19.64 12.38
N GLU A 157 -32.61 20.07 12.20
CA GLU A 157 -33.26 21.00 13.12
C GLU A 157 -33.16 20.37 14.49
N ILE A 158 -32.22 20.88 15.29
CA ILE A 158 -32.12 20.57 16.71
C ILE A 158 -33.36 21.21 17.34
N LYS A 159 -34.43 20.42 17.48
CA LYS A 159 -35.49 20.78 18.41
C LYS A 159 -34.87 20.81 19.78
N GLU A 160 -34.76 22.00 20.34
CA GLU A 160 -34.41 22.24 21.71
C GLU A 160 -35.43 21.51 22.61
N VAL A 161 -35.05 20.31 23.05
CA VAL A 161 -35.68 19.69 24.21
C VAL A 161 -34.82 20.10 25.40
N GLY A 162 -35.29 21.10 26.10
CA GLY A 162 -34.71 21.54 27.35
C GLY A 162 -34.77 20.42 28.37
N THR A 163 -33.62 19.85 28.68
CA THR A 163 -33.35 19.13 29.93
C THR A 163 -31.95 19.50 30.35
N GLU A 164 -31.90 20.27 31.44
CA GLU A 164 -30.67 20.61 32.16
C GLU A 164 -30.03 19.33 32.68
N GLU A 165 -29.07 18.75 31.94
CA GLU A 165 -28.18 17.73 32.49
C GLU A 165 -26.98 18.42 33.14
N LYS A 166 -26.95 18.36 34.47
CA LYS A 166 -25.86 18.79 35.34
C LYS A 166 -24.55 18.13 34.96
N ILE A 167 -23.53 18.94 34.68
CA ILE A 167 -22.15 18.54 34.48
C ILE A 167 -21.72 17.72 35.71
N PRO A 168 -21.25 16.47 35.58
CA PRO A 168 -20.79 15.72 36.76
C PRO A 168 -19.49 16.29 37.27
N THR A 169 -19.52 16.80 38.48
CA THR A 169 -18.38 17.24 39.28
C THR A 169 -17.38 16.10 39.49
N GLY A 170 -16.09 16.43 39.54
CA GLY A 170 -14.93 15.53 39.47
C GLY A 170 -14.86 14.32 40.42
N GLU A 171 -15.78 14.16 41.37
CA GLU A 171 -15.81 13.02 42.30
C GLU A 171 -16.27 11.70 41.67
N ASN A 172 -17.08 11.75 40.58
CA ASN A 172 -17.56 10.55 39.88
C ASN A 172 -16.50 9.90 38.97
N LEU A 173 -15.42 10.60 38.64
CA LEU A 173 -14.33 10.05 37.80
C LEU A 173 -13.35 9.19 38.60
N LEU A 174 -13.22 9.45 39.88
CA LEU A 174 -12.35 8.67 40.78
C LEU A 174 -12.98 7.33 41.16
N GLN A 175 -14.30 7.26 41.34
CA GLN A 175 -15.01 6.00 41.57
C GLN A 175 -15.03 5.07 40.34
N LYS A 176 -15.12 5.60 39.13
CA LYS A 176 -15.00 4.77 37.92
C LYS A 176 -13.59 4.22 37.71
N ARG A 177 -12.55 4.92 38.10
CA ARG A 177 -11.17 4.42 38.03
C ARG A 177 -10.91 3.27 39.01
N SER A 178 -11.44 3.32 40.22
CA SER A 178 -11.28 2.24 41.20
C SER A 178 -12.02 0.97 40.80
N HIS A 179 -13.18 1.08 40.16
CA HIS A 179 -13.91 -0.08 39.63
C HIS A 179 -13.18 -0.77 38.44
N LEU A 180 -12.51 0.00 37.58
CA LEU A 180 -11.73 -0.56 36.48
C LEU A 180 -10.45 -1.24 37.01
N GLN A 181 -9.79 -0.72 38.01
CA GLN A 181 -8.62 -1.35 38.61
C GLN A 181 -8.94 -2.67 39.34
N ASN A 182 -10.07 -2.76 40.00
CA ASN A 182 -10.51 -3.99 40.65
C ASN A 182 -10.86 -5.11 39.63
N ASN A 183 -11.46 -4.77 38.52
CA ASN A 183 -11.74 -5.75 37.45
C ASN A 183 -10.47 -6.26 36.79
N TYR A 184 -9.42 -5.45 36.67
CA TYR A 184 -8.11 -5.90 36.15
C TYR A 184 -7.40 -6.86 37.10
N GLN A 185 -7.49 -6.63 38.40
CA GLN A 185 -6.90 -7.52 39.42
C GLN A 185 -7.61 -8.89 39.49
N LEU A 186 -8.92 -8.91 39.36
CA LEU A 186 -9.70 -10.16 39.32
C LEU A 186 -9.43 -11.00 38.05
N SER A 187 -9.16 -10.38 36.94
CA SER A 187 -8.80 -11.11 35.70
C SER A 187 -7.39 -11.69 35.73
N LEU A 188 -6.42 -11.02 36.37
CA LEU A 188 -5.07 -11.52 36.54
C LEU A 188 -5.01 -12.73 37.54
N SER A 189 -5.84 -12.71 38.58
CA SER A 189 -5.86 -13.83 39.56
C SER A 189 -6.46 -15.12 38.95
N SER A 190 -7.33 -15.02 37.96
CA SER A 190 -7.88 -16.18 37.23
C SER A 190 -6.89 -16.79 36.24
N TYR A 191 -5.99 -15.98 35.65
CA TYR A 191 -4.94 -16.48 34.76
C TYR A 191 -3.80 -17.19 35.50
N VAL A 192 -3.46 -16.76 36.71
CA VAL A 192 -2.42 -17.43 37.52
C VAL A 192 -2.89 -18.79 38.01
N ARG A 193 -4.18 -18.98 38.30
CA ARG A 193 -4.73 -20.27 38.74
C ARG A 193 -4.79 -21.34 37.63
N LEU A 194 -4.82 -20.96 36.36
CA LEU A 194 -4.80 -21.85 35.19
C LEU A 194 -3.38 -22.30 34.79
N GLY A 195 -2.35 -21.63 35.27
CA GLY A 195 -0.93 -21.98 35.01
C GLY A 195 -0.36 -23.07 35.90
N GLU A 196 -0.94 -23.29 37.08
CA GLU A 196 -0.43 -24.30 38.02
C GLU A 196 -0.94 -25.72 37.78
N VAL A 197 -1.99 -25.92 37.00
CA VAL A 197 -2.57 -27.25 36.73
C VAL A 197 -1.82 -28.03 35.63
N ARG A 198 -0.87 -27.44 34.93
CA ARG A 198 -0.11 -28.10 33.84
C ARG A 198 1.28 -28.62 34.26
N ARG A 199 1.64 -28.64 35.55
CA ARG A 199 2.94 -29.10 36.03
C ARG A 199 2.92 -30.42 36.82
N CYS A 200 1.82 -31.16 36.84
CA CYS A 200 1.71 -32.43 37.55
C CYS A 200 1.20 -33.53 36.63
N VAL A 201 1.80 -33.73 35.43
CA VAL A 201 1.77 -35.02 34.70
C VAL A 201 3.03 -35.09 33.85
N LEU A 202 4.12 -35.58 34.40
CA LEU A 202 5.20 -36.36 33.79
C LEU A 202 6.00 -36.99 34.90
#